data_758dd9d8eeb2b4f715d26a17391d1950
#
_entry.id   758dd9d8eeb2b4f715d26a17391d1950
#
_cell.length_a   1.000
_cell.length_b   1.000
_cell.length_c   1.000
_cell.angle_alpha   90.00
_cell.angle_beta   90.00
_cell.angle_gamma   90.00
#
_symmetry.space_group_name_H-M   'P 1'
#
loop_
_entity.id
_entity.type
_entity.pdbx_description
1 polymer ?
#
loop_
_entity_poly.entity_id
_entity_poly.type
_entity_poly.pdbx_seq_one_letter_code
_entity_poly.pdbx_strand_id
1 'polypeptide(L)'
;MGDGTGGGDVVIELQALDVREIAVLGAHCDDIAIGLGGTLLSLTAQAPSPPRVHAFVLSGEDSRREIEERHALAALCPGVDLELTVLDVPDGRAPGYWEAIKTALESFRHTCDPDVVFAPQRGDAHQDHRLLAELVPTVFRDHLVLGYEILKWEADTPHPTIYHPLTRKVAEEKARILLKYYPSQVDHDWFDEQAFLGLSRLRGVQCRRPHAEAFVLEKATVRFGKA
;
A
#
# COMPACT_ATOMS: atom_id res chain seq x y z
N MET A 1 -13.45 -28.73 -38.01
CA MET A 1 -13.85 -27.78 -36.98
C MET A 1 -13.22 -28.23 -35.70
N GLY A 2 -12.04 -27.72 -35.37
CA GLY A 2 -11.29 -28.07 -34.18
C GLY A 2 -11.58 -27.02 -33.14
N ASP A 3 -12.12 -27.45 -32.01
CA ASP A 3 -12.35 -26.67 -30.83
C ASP A 3 -10.99 -26.38 -30.19
N GLY A 4 -10.50 -25.19 -30.43
CA GLY A 4 -9.24 -24.69 -29.86
C GLY A 4 -9.46 -24.36 -28.38
N THR A 5 -9.34 -25.36 -27.52
CA THR A 5 -9.13 -25.12 -26.08
C THR A 5 -7.79 -24.41 -25.92
N GLY A 6 -7.83 -23.09 -25.84
CA GLY A 6 -6.68 -22.27 -25.47
C GLY A 6 -6.16 -22.71 -24.12
N GLY A 7 -5.06 -23.42 -24.11
CA GLY A 7 -4.26 -23.65 -22.93
C GLY A 7 -3.74 -22.29 -22.44
N GLY A 8 -4.49 -21.66 -21.55
CA GLY A 8 -3.99 -20.49 -20.84
C GLY A 8 -2.77 -20.90 -20.08
N ASP A 9 -1.64 -20.22 -20.31
CA ASP A 9 -0.43 -20.38 -19.51
C ASP A 9 -0.83 -20.22 -18.04
N VAL A 10 -0.79 -21.32 -17.30
CA VAL A 10 -1.13 -21.32 -15.87
C VAL A 10 0.06 -20.70 -15.15
N VAL A 11 -0.04 -19.42 -14.88
CA VAL A 11 0.86 -18.75 -13.94
C VAL A 11 0.50 -19.27 -12.55
N ILE A 12 1.49 -19.77 -11.81
CA ILE A 12 1.28 -20.11 -10.40
C ILE A 12 1.02 -18.80 -9.63
N GLU A 13 -0.18 -18.65 -9.12
CA GLU A 13 -0.54 -17.51 -8.27
C GLU A 13 -0.40 -17.92 -6.79
N LEU A 14 0.31 -17.09 -6.02
CA LEU A 14 0.32 -17.19 -4.57
C LEU A 14 -0.93 -16.50 -4.05
N GLN A 15 -1.72 -17.19 -3.24
CA GLN A 15 -2.92 -16.63 -2.64
C GLN A 15 -2.72 -16.51 -1.14
N ALA A 16 -2.90 -15.29 -0.60
CA ALA A 16 -3.06 -15.08 0.82
C ALA A 16 -4.53 -15.31 1.15
N LEU A 17 -4.81 -16.44 1.78
CA LEU A 17 -6.15 -16.81 2.22
C LEU A 17 -6.34 -16.41 3.68
N ASP A 18 -7.59 -16.08 4.04
CA ASP A 18 -7.99 -15.79 5.42
C ASP A 18 -7.25 -14.59 6.06
N VAL A 19 -6.92 -13.55 5.28
CA VAL A 19 -6.40 -12.29 5.81
C VAL A 19 -7.50 -11.61 6.62
N ARG A 20 -7.26 -11.47 7.92
CA ARG A 20 -8.24 -10.92 8.89
C ARG A 20 -7.86 -9.53 9.37
N GLU A 21 -6.57 -9.20 9.34
CA GLU A 21 -6.05 -7.95 9.83
C GLU A 21 -4.84 -7.53 9.01
N ILE A 22 -4.78 -6.26 8.63
CA ILE A 22 -3.63 -5.69 7.91
C ILE A 22 -3.15 -4.41 8.57
N ALA A 23 -1.86 -4.18 8.54
CA ALA A 23 -1.24 -2.90 8.89
C ALA A 23 -0.75 -2.20 7.63
N VAL A 24 -1.09 -0.93 7.48
CA VAL A 24 -0.68 -0.10 6.34
C VAL A 24 0.01 1.15 6.86
N LEU A 25 1.29 1.32 6.51
CA LEU A 25 2.13 2.36 7.08
C LEU A 25 2.62 3.33 6.00
N GLY A 26 2.45 4.64 6.22
CA GLY A 26 2.93 5.72 5.36
C GLY A 26 3.82 6.70 6.13
N ALA A 27 4.69 7.40 5.44
CA ALA A 27 5.42 8.52 6.03
C ALA A 27 4.60 9.81 5.97
N HIS A 28 3.81 9.98 4.92
CA HIS A 28 2.96 11.15 4.71
C HIS A 28 1.50 10.74 4.45
N CYS A 29 0.60 11.69 4.70
CA CYS A 29 -0.81 11.55 4.36
C CYS A 29 -1.00 11.63 2.85
N ASP A 30 -1.15 10.51 2.19
CA ASP A 30 -1.40 10.12 0.79
C ASP A 30 -0.59 8.89 0.35
N ASP A 31 0.53 8.59 0.99
CA ASP A 31 1.41 7.46 0.64
C ASP A 31 0.64 6.15 0.52
N ILE A 32 -0.21 5.85 1.52
CA ILE A 32 -1.00 4.62 1.58
C ILE A 32 -1.95 4.54 0.39
N ALA A 33 -2.67 5.62 0.11
CA ALA A 33 -3.62 5.67 -0.98
C ALA A 33 -2.93 5.58 -2.35
N ILE A 34 -1.77 6.25 -2.52
CA ILE A 34 -0.97 6.21 -3.75
C ILE A 34 -0.38 4.82 -3.96
N GLY A 35 0.21 4.21 -2.91
CA GLY A 35 0.94 2.95 -3.02
C GLY A 35 0.06 1.72 -3.17
N LEU A 36 -1.05 1.65 -2.41
CA LEU A 36 -1.88 0.44 -2.32
C LEU A 36 -3.40 0.67 -2.28
N GLY A 37 -3.89 1.83 -2.67
CA GLY A 37 -5.33 2.14 -2.65
C GLY A 37 -6.19 1.18 -3.47
N GLY A 38 -5.69 0.68 -4.59
CA GLY A 38 -6.37 -0.34 -5.39
C GLY A 38 -6.42 -1.71 -4.70
N THR A 39 -5.36 -2.07 -3.99
CA THR A 39 -5.31 -3.28 -3.16
C THR A 39 -6.32 -3.20 -2.02
N LEU A 40 -6.41 -2.06 -1.33
CA LEU A 40 -7.40 -1.83 -0.28
C LEU A 40 -8.83 -1.96 -0.81
N LEU A 41 -9.15 -1.29 -1.92
CA LEU A 41 -10.46 -1.42 -2.59
C LEU A 41 -10.79 -2.87 -2.95
N SER A 42 -9.81 -3.64 -3.43
CA SER A 42 -10.02 -5.03 -3.81
C SER A 42 -10.26 -5.92 -2.60
N LEU A 43 -9.43 -5.78 -1.55
CA LEU A 43 -9.54 -6.58 -0.32
C LEU A 43 -10.86 -6.32 0.41
N THR A 44 -11.31 -5.06 0.45
CA THR A 44 -12.53 -4.69 1.18
C THR A 44 -13.80 -5.03 0.42
N ALA A 45 -13.78 -5.00 -0.93
CA ALA A 45 -14.96 -5.27 -1.76
C ALA A 45 -15.19 -6.76 -2.07
N GLN A 46 -14.14 -7.59 -2.04
CA GLN A 46 -14.19 -8.98 -2.53
C GLN A 46 -14.19 -10.03 -1.41
N ALA A 47 -13.75 -9.67 -0.22
CA ALA A 47 -13.73 -10.60 0.89
C ALA A 47 -15.15 -10.81 1.48
N PRO A 48 -15.57 -12.06 1.75
CA PRO A 48 -16.80 -12.33 2.49
C PRO A 48 -16.80 -11.71 3.90
N SER A 49 -15.60 -11.56 4.49
CA SER A 49 -15.32 -10.82 5.71
C SER A 49 -14.11 -9.93 5.43
N PRO A 50 -14.31 -8.63 5.21
CA PRO A 50 -13.19 -7.73 4.95
C PRO A 50 -12.25 -7.67 6.17
N PRO A 51 -10.93 -7.53 5.95
CA PRO A 51 -9.96 -7.44 7.04
C PRO A 51 -10.14 -6.13 7.82
N ARG A 52 -9.81 -6.16 9.11
CA ARG A 52 -9.57 -4.94 9.88
C ARG A 52 -8.32 -4.24 9.34
N VAL A 53 -8.35 -2.92 9.29
CA VAL A 53 -7.24 -2.10 8.76
C VAL A 53 -6.69 -1.19 9.86
N HIS A 54 -5.41 -1.34 10.15
CA HIS A 54 -4.67 -0.44 11.03
C HIS A 54 -3.73 0.41 10.18
N ALA A 55 -4.01 1.71 10.11
CA ALA A 55 -3.20 2.68 9.38
C ALA A 55 -2.32 3.48 10.34
N PHE A 56 -1.06 3.72 9.93
CA PHE A 56 -0.09 4.48 10.70
C PHE A 56 0.69 5.41 9.78
N VAL A 57 0.70 6.71 10.07
CA VAL A 57 1.36 7.76 9.28
C VAL A 57 2.27 8.58 10.18
N LEU A 58 3.49 8.91 9.70
CA LEU A 58 4.47 9.63 10.51
C LEU A 58 4.20 11.13 10.61
N SER A 59 3.63 11.74 9.55
CA SER A 59 3.52 13.20 9.44
C SER A 59 2.11 13.63 9.11
N GLY A 60 1.62 14.64 9.80
CA GLY A 60 0.35 15.29 9.46
C GLY A 60 -0.68 15.39 10.58
N GLU A 61 -0.37 14.99 11.83
CA GLU A 61 -1.28 15.06 12.97
C GLU A 61 -1.88 16.48 13.13
N ASP A 62 -3.15 16.56 13.47
CA ASP A 62 -3.93 17.78 13.68
C ASP A 62 -3.94 18.75 12.47
N SER A 63 -3.62 18.27 11.27
CA SER A 63 -3.56 19.08 10.05
C SER A 63 -4.71 18.77 9.08
N ARG A 64 -4.83 19.63 8.04
CA ARG A 64 -5.69 19.34 6.89
C ARG A 64 -5.33 18.01 6.22
N ARG A 65 -4.05 17.63 6.20
CA ARG A 65 -3.57 16.40 5.58
C ARG A 65 -4.11 15.16 6.29
N GLU A 66 -4.19 15.17 7.63
CA GLU A 66 -4.84 14.08 8.38
C GLU A 66 -6.32 13.93 8.02
N ILE A 67 -7.04 15.06 7.88
CA ILE A 67 -8.47 15.03 7.49
C ILE A 67 -8.62 14.41 6.09
N GLU A 68 -7.76 14.78 5.15
CA GLU A 68 -7.73 14.24 3.80
C GLU A 68 -7.46 12.72 3.83
N GLU A 69 -6.44 12.26 4.58
CA GLU A 69 -6.09 10.86 4.75
C GLU A 69 -7.25 10.04 5.33
N ARG A 70 -7.85 10.53 6.40
CA ARG A 70 -8.99 9.87 7.05
C ARG A 70 -10.16 9.66 6.09
N HIS A 71 -10.47 10.68 5.30
CA HIS A 71 -11.55 10.59 4.31
C HIS A 71 -11.19 9.67 3.13
N ALA A 72 -9.95 9.71 2.67
CA ALA A 72 -9.48 8.85 1.58
C ALA A 72 -9.47 7.38 2.01
N LEU A 73 -8.92 7.05 3.17
CA LEU A 73 -8.89 5.69 3.69
C LEU A 73 -10.30 5.15 3.95
N ALA A 74 -11.21 5.96 4.47
CA ALA A 74 -12.62 5.57 4.63
C ALA A 74 -13.30 5.28 3.27
N ALA A 75 -12.93 5.99 2.21
CA ALA A 75 -13.44 5.73 0.86
C ALA A 75 -12.79 4.50 0.20
N LEU A 76 -11.54 4.19 0.53
CA LEU A 76 -10.81 3.01 0.06
C LEU A 76 -11.22 1.73 0.81
N CYS A 77 -11.70 1.87 2.04
CA CYS A 77 -12.09 0.77 2.93
C CYS A 77 -13.56 0.89 3.36
N PRO A 78 -14.54 0.86 2.44
CA PRO A 78 -15.94 1.09 2.79
C PRO A 78 -16.49 -0.03 3.69
N GLY A 79 -17.02 0.36 4.86
CA GLY A 79 -17.65 -0.57 5.80
C GLY A 79 -16.67 -1.44 6.60
N VAL A 80 -15.39 -1.11 6.58
CA VAL A 80 -14.33 -1.82 7.30
C VAL A 80 -14.04 -1.15 8.64
N ASP A 81 -13.67 -1.95 9.63
CA ASP A 81 -13.11 -1.46 10.88
C ASP A 81 -11.71 -0.90 10.60
N LEU A 82 -11.61 0.43 10.56
CA LEU A 82 -10.40 1.18 10.19
C LEU A 82 -9.97 2.06 11.36
N GLU A 83 -8.77 1.81 11.86
CA GLU A 83 -8.09 2.66 12.84
C GLU A 83 -6.96 3.43 12.15
N LEU A 84 -6.87 4.75 12.36
CA LEU A 84 -5.82 5.60 11.83
C LEU A 84 -5.10 6.32 12.96
N THR A 85 -3.79 6.10 13.05
CA THR A 85 -2.84 6.84 13.89
C THR A 85 -1.98 7.71 13.00
N VAL A 86 -1.92 9.01 13.29
CA VAL A 86 -1.05 9.97 12.61
C VAL A 86 -0.16 10.62 13.66
N LEU A 87 1.12 10.79 13.36
CA LEU A 87 2.09 11.47 14.22
C LEU A 87 2.36 12.90 13.71
N ASP A 88 2.98 13.70 14.55
CA ASP A 88 3.39 15.09 14.26
C ASP A 88 4.85 15.24 13.80
N VAL A 89 5.44 14.16 13.27
CA VAL A 89 6.80 14.23 12.74
C VAL A 89 6.84 15.24 11.58
N PRO A 90 7.72 16.26 11.63
CA PRO A 90 7.80 17.23 10.54
C PRO A 90 8.19 16.56 9.22
N ASP A 91 7.46 16.88 8.15
CA ASP A 91 7.73 16.39 6.79
C ASP A 91 9.19 16.64 6.38
N GLY A 92 9.81 15.63 5.78
CA GLY A 92 11.21 15.65 5.37
C GLY A 92 12.21 15.51 6.52
N ARG A 93 11.78 15.23 7.76
CA ARG A 93 12.63 15.23 8.95
C ARG A 93 12.65 13.93 9.74
N ALA A 94 11.95 12.89 9.28
CA ALA A 94 11.86 11.61 10.00
C ALA A 94 13.21 11.04 10.47
N PRO A 95 14.34 11.14 9.72
CA PRO A 95 15.64 10.67 10.20
C PRO A 95 16.13 11.31 11.52
N GLY A 96 15.72 12.56 11.79
CA GLY A 96 16.00 13.24 13.05
C GLY A 96 15.13 12.78 14.23
N TYR A 97 14.09 12.01 13.98
CA TYR A 97 13.11 11.52 14.95
C TYR A 97 13.14 10.00 15.12
N TRP A 98 14.25 9.38 14.74
CA TRP A 98 14.39 7.91 14.67
C TRP A 98 13.88 7.20 15.94
N GLU A 99 14.31 7.64 17.12
CA GLU A 99 13.96 7.01 18.41
C GLU A 99 12.45 7.17 18.71
N ALA A 100 11.90 8.35 18.48
CA ALA A 100 10.48 8.62 18.70
C ALA A 100 9.62 7.77 17.76
N ILE A 101 9.97 7.70 16.47
CA ILE A 101 9.29 6.88 15.47
C ILE A 101 9.38 5.40 15.82
N LYS A 102 10.56 4.94 16.23
CA LYS A 102 10.76 3.54 16.66
C LYS A 102 9.86 3.18 17.83
N THR A 103 9.80 4.03 18.85
CA THR A 103 8.94 3.84 20.02
C THR A 103 7.46 3.84 19.64
N ALA A 104 7.04 4.76 18.77
CA ALA A 104 5.66 4.83 18.30
C ALA A 104 5.26 3.59 17.49
N LEU A 105 6.15 3.09 16.61
CA LEU A 105 5.93 1.85 15.85
C LEU A 105 5.84 0.61 16.78
N GLU A 106 6.66 0.54 17.83
CA GLU A 106 6.58 -0.53 18.82
C GLU A 106 5.26 -0.48 19.59
N SER A 107 4.81 0.72 19.96
CA SER A 107 3.51 0.92 20.59
C SER A 107 2.37 0.52 19.65
N PHE A 108 2.41 0.96 18.39
CA PHE A 108 1.43 0.59 17.36
C PHE A 108 1.37 -0.93 17.15
N ARG A 109 2.54 -1.62 17.11
CA ARG A 109 2.58 -3.08 16.99
C ARG A 109 1.84 -3.81 18.12
N HIS A 110 1.76 -3.21 19.31
CA HIS A 110 1.01 -3.80 20.44
C HIS A 110 -0.51 -3.62 20.33
N THR A 111 -1.00 -2.77 19.44
CA THR A 111 -2.44 -2.56 19.24
C THR A 111 -3.03 -3.48 18.16
N CYS A 112 -2.18 -4.17 17.36
CA CYS A 112 -2.64 -4.98 16.23
C CYS A 112 -1.79 -6.26 16.07
N ASP A 113 -2.36 -7.28 15.40
CA ASP A 113 -1.65 -8.52 15.04
C ASP A 113 -1.87 -8.86 13.56
N PRO A 114 -1.31 -8.03 12.64
CA PRO A 114 -1.63 -8.10 11.22
C PRO A 114 -1.09 -9.37 10.54
N ASP A 115 -1.89 -9.98 9.69
CA ASP A 115 -1.44 -11.06 8.80
C ASP A 115 -0.46 -10.55 7.74
N VAL A 116 -0.65 -9.29 7.29
CA VAL A 116 0.20 -8.62 6.29
C VAL A 116 0.47 -7.17 6.70
N VAL A 117 1.70 -6.73 6.53
CA VAL A 117 2.14 -5.36 6.76
C VAL A 117 2.56 -4.73 5.43
N PHE A 118 2.01 -3.57 5.12
CA PHE A 118 2.41 -2.77 3.96
C PHE A 118 3.14 -1.52 4.43
N ALA A 119 4.28 -1.21 3.82
CA ALA A 119 5.08 -0.03 4.11
C ALA A 119 5.75 0.47 2.82
N PRO A 120 6.34 1.68 2.78
CA PRO A 120 7.16 2.10 1.65
C PRO A 120 8.30 1.11 1.38
N GLN A 121 8.71 0.98 0.12
CA GLN A 121 9.84 0.12 -0.25
C GLN A 121 11.19 0.75 0.15
N ARG A 122 12.22 -0.07 0.43
CA ARG A 122 13.52 0.37 0.98
C ARG A 122 14.35 1.26 0.05
N GLY A 123 14.17 1.13 -1.25
CA GLY A 123 14.93 1.88 -2.27
C GLY A 123 14.30 3.23 -2.65
N ASP A 124 13.31 3.68 -1.90
CA ASP A 124 12.65 4.97 -2.15
C ASP A 124 13.62 6.14 -2.00
N ALA A 125 13.52 7.16 -2.86
CA ALA A 125 14.41 8.32 -2.83
C ALA A 125 14.11 9.26 -1.65
N HIS A 126 12.87 9.24 -1.12
CA HIS A 126 12.50 10.08 0.00
C HIS A 126 13.03 9.51 1.32
N GLN A 127 13.73 10.32 2.11
CA GLN A 127 14.38 9.89 3.35
C GLN A 127 13.40 9.39 4.42
N ASP A 128 12.20 9.96 4.49
CA ASP A 128 11.18 9.56 5.47
C ASP A 128 10.61 8.19 5.13
N HIS A 129 10.39 7.92 3.84
CA HIS A 129 9.97 6.60 3.34
C HIS A 129 11.03 5.53 3.64
N ARG A 130 12.31 5.84 3.36
CA ARG A 130 13.41 4.90 3.65
C ARG A 130 13.53 4.58 5.12
N LEU A 131 13.41 5.59 5.99
CA LEU A 131 13.48 5.37 7.43
C LEU A 131 12.35 4.44 7.89
N LEU A 132 11.12 4.71 7.45
CA LEU A 132 9.98 3.86 7.80
C LEU A 132 10.18 2.43 7.28
N ALA A 133 10.60 2.27 6.02
CA ALA A 133 10.91 0.99 5.41
C ALA A 133 12.03 0.22 6.12
N GLU A 134 13.01 0.93 6.72
CA GLU A 134 14.08 0.33 7.51
C GLU A 134 13.57 -0.17 8.87
N LEU A 135 12.72 0.61 9.53
CA LEU A 135 12.23 0.31 10.87
C LEU A 135 11.19 -0.82 10.92
N VAL A 136 10.27 -0.83 9.95
CA VAL A 136 9.12 -1.75 9.93
C VAL A 136 9.52 -3.22 10.10
N PRO A 137 10.47 -3.80 9.34
CA PRO A 137 10.83 -5.21 9.51
C PRO A 137 11.53 -5.51 10.85
N THR A 138 12.01 -4.50 11.54
CA THR A 138 12.61 -4.67 12.88
C THR A 138 11.57 -4.74 14.00
N VAL A 139 10.36 -4.22 13.73
CA VAL A 139 9.20 -4.23 14.63
C VAL A 139 8.27 -5.41 14.30
N PHE A 140 8.00 -5.64 13.03
CA PHE A 140 7.12 -6.71 12.53
C PHE A 140 7.94 -7.92 12.05
N ARG A 141 8.76 -8.50 12.93
CA ARG A 141 9.78 -9.52 12.59
C ARG A 141 9.20 -10.81 12.02
N ASP A 142 8.02 -11.21 12.47
CA ASP A 142 7.38 -12.48 12.15
C ASP A 142 6.23 -12.34 11.15
N HIS A 143 6.08 -11.14 10.54
CA HIS A 143 5.00 -10.81 9.63
C HIS A 143 5.46 -10.84 8.18
N LEU A 144 4.50 -11.04 7.26
CA LEU A 144 4.69 -10.78 5.85
C LEU A 144 4.75 -9.26 5.64
N VAL A 145 5.90 -8.74 5.20
CA VAL A 145 6.08 -7.32 4.91
C VAL A 145 6.22 -7.12 3.40
N LEU A 146 5.36 -6.28 2.84
CA LEU A 146 5.32 -5.90 1.43
C LEU A 146 5.63 -4.41 1.29
N GLY A 147 6.73 -4.10 0.60
CA GLY A 147 7.15 -2.74 0.30
C GLY A 147 6.43 -2.19 -0.94
N TYR A 148 5.63 -1.14 -0.81
CA TYR A 148 4.95 -0.50 -1.93
C TYR A 148 5.75 0.67 -2.50
N GLU A 149 5.50 0.99 -3.77
CA GLU A 149 6.06 2.14 -4.47
C GLU A 149 5.12 3.36 -4.36
N ILE A 150 5.70 4.55 -4.32
CA ILE A 150 4.97 5.82 -4.27
C ILE A 150 5.36 6.63 -5.49
N LEU A 151 4.38 6.97 -6.32
CA LEU A 151 4.58 7.85 -7.47
C LEU A 151 4.86 9.28 -6.99
N LYS A 152 5.93 9.88 -7.49
CA LYS A 152 6.41 11.22 -7.17
C LYS A 152 7.41 11.70 -8.23
N TRP A 153 8.10 12.81 -8.03
CA TRP A 153 9.05 13.37 -9.01
C TRP A 153 10.33 12.52 -9.19
N GLU A 154 10.75 11.79 -8.17
CA GLU A 154 12.00 11.04 -8.19
C GLU A 154 11.91 9.79 -9.06
N ALA A 155 13.00 9.52 -9.79
CA ALA A 155 13.11 8.37 -10.67
C ALA A 155 13.59 7.11 -9.88
N ASP A 156 12.81 6.67 -8.92
CA ASP A 156 13.15 5.60 -7.97
C ASP A 156 12.17 4.41 -8.01
N THR A 157 11.43 4.26 -9.10
CA THR A 157 10.51 3.12 -9.25
C THR A 157 11.27 1.79 -9.12
N PRO A 158 10.85 0.90 -8.21
CA PRO A 158 11.56 -0.33 -7.92
C PRO A 158 11.40 -1.38 -9.02
N HIS A 159 12.16 -2.47 -8.90
CA HIS A 159 11.87 -3.72 -9.59
C HIS A 159 11.00 -4.60 -8.68
N PRO A 160 9.67 -4.52 -8.79
CA PRO A 160 8.79 -5.25 -7.90
C PRO A 160 8.84 -6.76 -8.16
N THR A 161 8.50 -7.53 -7.13
CA THR A 161 8.54 -8.99 -7.17
C THR A 161 7.17 -9.62 -6.96
N ILE A 162 6.22 -8.86 -6.41
CA ILE A 162 4.84 -9.26 -6.15
C ILE A 162 3.92 -8.28 -6.87
N TYR A 163 2.86 -8.80 -7.48
CA TYR A 163 1.85 -8.00 -8.18
C TYR A 163 0.47 -8.38 -7.69
N HIS A 164 -0.31 -7.39 -7.31
CA HIS A 164 -1.74 -7.55 -7.04
C HIS A 164 -2.54 -7.06 -8.25
N PRO A 165 -3.20 -7.97 -9.00
CA PRO A 165 -3.98 -7.60 -10.18
C PRO A 165 -5.16 -6.72 -9.82
N LEU A 166 -5.37 -5.66 -10.61
CA LEU A 166 -6.51 -4.76 -10.49
C LEU A 166 -7.37 -4.82 -11.75
N THR A 167 -8.69 -4.76 -11.56
CA THR A 167 -9.58 -4.47 -12.69
C THR A 167 -9.42 -3.01 -13.09
N ARG A 168 -9.76 -2.67 -14.35
CA ARG A 168 -9.80 -1.28 -14.81
C ARG A 168 -10.65 -0.41 -13.87
N LYS A 169 -11.83 -0.89 -13.47
CA LYS A 169 -12.74 -0.18 -12.58
C LYS A 169 -12.10 0.17 -11.24
N VAL A 170 -11.35 -0.74 -10.64
CA VAL A 170 -10.64 -0.50 -9.37
C VAL A 170 -9.54 0.53 -9.56
N ALA A 171 -8.76 0.46 -10.64
CA ALA A 171 -7.71 1.43 -10.91
C ALA A 171 -8.27 2.85 -11.13
N GLU A 172 -9.36 2.98 -11.91
CA GLU A 172 -10.06 4.25 -12.14
C GLU A 172 -10.68 4.80 -10.84
N GLU A 173 -11.27 3.93 -10.00
CA GLU A 173 -11.84 4.34 -8.72
C GLU A 173 -10.77 4.83 -7.74
N LYS A 174 -9.61 4.14 -7.66
CA LYS A 174 -8.45 4.62 -6.90
C LYS A 174 -8.03 6.03 -7.34
N ALA A 175 -7.83 6.24 -8.65
CA ALA A 175 -7.43 7.55 -9.17
C ALA A 175 -8.48 8.63 -8.84
N ARG A 176 -9.78 8.32 -8.96
CA ARG A 176 -10.87 9.22 -8.59
C ARG A 176 -10.85 9.58 -7.10
N ILE A 177 -10.57 8.61 -6.23
CA ILE A 177 -10.47 8.83 -4.77
C ILE A 177 -9.30 9.74 -4.46
N LEU A 178 -8.12 9.51 -5.04
CA LEU A 178 -6.94 10.34 -4.87
C LEU A 178 -7.23 11.80 -5.21
N LEU A 179 -7.73 12.07 -6.40
CA LEU A 179 -8.04 13.44 -6.85
C LEU A 179 -9.15 14.12 -6.01
N LYS A 180 -10.09 13.34 -5.50
CA LYS A 180 -11.20 13.88 -4.71
C LYS A 180 -10.80 14.23 -3.28
N TYR A 181 -10.02 13.37 -2.63
CA TYR A 181 -9.82 13.44 -1.18
C TYR A 181 -8.49 14.06 -0.77
N TYR A 182 -7.56 14.30 -1.72
CA TYR A 182 -6.32 15.04 -1.47
C TYR A 182 -6.27 16.36 -2.24
N PRO A 183 -7.24 17.27 -2.03
CA PRO A 183 -7.28 18.57 -2.73
C PRO A 183 -6.05 19.45 -2.44
N SER A 184 -5.27 19.16 -1.39
CA SER A 184 -4.01 19.84 -1.13
C SER A 184 -2.88 19.41 -2.09
N GLN A 185 -3.06 18.32 -2.84
CA GLN A 185 -2.04 17.74 -3.73
C GLN A 185 -2.28 17.97 -5.23
N VAL A 186 -3.49 18.34 -5.61
CA VAL A 186 -3.89 18.44 -7.04
C VAL A 186 -3.13 19.52 -7.84
N ASP A 187 -2.46 20.45 -7.18
CA ASP A 187 -1.64 21.47 -7.82
C ASP A 187 -0.22 20.99 -8.18
N HIS A 188 0.16 19.78 -7.73
CA HIS A 188 1.42 19.15 -8.14
C HIS A 188 1.26 18.51 -9.52
N ASP A 189 2.20 18.77 -10.43
CA ASP A 189 2.16 18.33 -11.82
C ASP A 189 2.25 16.81 -12.04
N TRP A 190 2.65 16.04 -11.01
CA TRP A 190 2.67 14.58 -10.99
C TRP A 190 1.39 13.96 -10.40
N PHE A 191 0.57 14.76 -9.67
CA PHE A 191 -0.61 14.26 -8.97
C PHE A 191 -1.85 14.30 -9.88
N ASP A 192 -1.88 13.45 -10.88
CA ASP A 192 -2.94 13.39 -11.86
C ASP A 192 -3.40 11.96 -12.18
N GLU A 193 -4.59 11.86 -12.81
CA GLU A 193 -5.20 10.57 -13.17
C GLU A 193 -4.32 9.78 -14.13
N GLN A 194 -3.64 10.44 -15.08
CA GLN A 194 -2.85 9.74 -16.10
C GLN A 194 -1.60 9.12 -15.50
N ALA A 195 -0.97 9.81 -14.56
CA ALA A 195 0.18 9.31 -13.82
C ALA A 195 -0.18 8.06 -13.00
N PHE A 196 -1.28 8.10 -12.24
CA PHE A 196 -1.73 6.96 -11.44
C PHE A 196 -2.15 5.77 -12.29
N LEU A 197 -2.94 6.01 -13.34
CA LEU A 197 -3.35 4.96 -14.28
C LEU A 197 -2.17 4.44 -15.10
N GLY A 198 -1.21 5.30 -15.47
CA GLY A 198 -0.01 4.94 -16.21
C GLY A 198 0.86 3.95 -15.43
N LEU A 199 1.15 4.24 -14.14
CA LEU A 199 1.92 3.33 -13.29
C LEU A 199 1.19 1.99 -13.11
N SER A 200 -0.09 2.01 -12.75
CA SER A 200 -0.85 0.77 -12.55
C SER A 200 -0.98 -0.04 -13.84
N ARG A 201 -1.06 0.63 -15.00
CA ARG A 201 -1.06 -0.04 -16.31
C ARG A 201 0.28 -0.68 -16.63
N LEU A 202 1.39 0.01 -16.35
CA LEU A 202 2.74 -0.55 -16.49
C LEU A 202 2.88 -1.85 -15.68
N ARG A 203 2.47 -1.82 -14.41
CA ARG A 203 2.51 -2.98 -13.52
C ARG A 203 1.58 -4.10 -13.99
N GLY A 204 0.43 -3.75 -14.54
CA GLY A 204 -0.48 -4.70 -15.16
C GLY A 204 0.16 -5.43 -16.36
N VAL A 205 0.87 -4.70 -17.25
CA VAL A 205 1.61 -5.32 -18.37
C VAL A 205 2.64 -6.34 -17.87
N GLN A 206 3.37 -6.01 -16.79
CA GLN A 206 4.41 -6.87 -16.23
C GLN A 206 3.86 -8.19 -15.68
N CYS A 207 2.64 -8.20 -15.17
CA CYS A 207 1.97 -9.42 -14.67
C CYS A 207 0.86 -9.96 -15.60
N ARG A 208 0.77 -9.46 -16.86
CA ARG A 208 -0.21 -9.89 -17.87
C ARG A 208 -1.67 -9.67 -17.44
N ARG A 209 -1.92 -8.55 -16.78
CA ARG A 209 -3.25 -8.11 -16.34
C ARG A 209 -3.57 -6.70 -16.86
N PRO A 210 -4.84 -6.24 -16.82
CA PRO A 210 -5.19 -4.88 -17.24
C PRO A 210 -4.45 -3.79 -16.45
N HIS A 211 -4.46 -3.89 -15.15
CA HIS A 211 -3.76 -3.04 -14.18
C HIS A 211 -3.24 -3.90 -13.04
N ALA A 212 -2.32 -3.36 -12.25
CA ALA A 212 -1.86 -3.94 -11.00
C ALA A 212 -1.27 -2.87 -10.08
N GLU A 213 -1.23 -3.15 -8.81
CA GLU A 213 -0.27 -2.57 -7.86
C GLU A 213 0.86 -3.56 -7.65
N ALA A 214 2.03 -3.05 -7.30
CA ALA A 214 3.22 -3.88 -7.24
C ALA A 214 4.01 -3.62 -5.96
N PHE A 215 4.62 -4.70 -5.44
CA PHE A 215 5.29 -4.69 -4.17
C PHE A 215 6.66 -5.36 -4.25
N VAL A 216 7.55 -4.93 -3.38
CA VAL A 216 8.82 -5.60 -3.10
C VAL A 216 8.62 -6.48 -1.87
N LEU A 217 8.87 -7.77 -2.03
CA LEU A 217 8.78 -8.73 -0.93
C LEU A 217 10.07 -8.69 -0.10
N GLU A 218 9.95 -8.41 1.20
CA GLU A 218 11.11 -8.42 2.11
C GLU A 218 11.58 -9.86 2.40
N LYS A 219 10.67 -10.70 2.86
CA LYS A 219 10.91 -12.14 3.08
C LYS A 219 9.59 -12.90 3.09
N ALA A 220 9.61 -14.15 2.69
CA ALA A 220 8.49 -15.06 2.82
C ALA A 220 8.95 -16.48 3.19
N THR A 221 8.06 -17.19 3.90
CA THR A 221 8.19 -18.63 4.07
C THR A 221 7.16 -19.32 3.19
N VAL A 222 7.62 -20.18 2.28
CA VAL A 222 6.73 -20.91 1.37
C VAL A 222 6.80 -22.40 1.72
N ARG A 223 5.65 -23.02 1.84
CA ARG A 223 5.55 -24.50 1.97
C ARG A 223 5.04 -25.07 0.66
N PHE A 224 5.73 -26.09 0.18
CA PHE A 224 5.31 -26.85 -0.99
C PHE A 224 4.65 -28.15 -0.53
N GLY A 225 3.51 -28.47 -1.12
CA GLY A 225 2.71 -29.65 -0.76
C GLY A 225 1.50 -29.32 0.12
N LYS A 226 0.73 -30.38 0.42
CA LYS A 226 -0.43 -30.23 1.31
C LYS A 226 0.02 -30.08 2.76
N ALA A 227 -0.64 -29.18 3.50
CA ALA A 227 -0.51 -29.11 4.94
C ALA A 227 -1.13 -30.35 5.59
#